data_7ed7ef0e77121bf69deb006e72721d00
#
_entry.id   7ed7ef0e77121bf69deb006e72721d00
#
_cell.length_a   1.000
_cell.length_b   1.000
_cell.length_c   1.000
_cell.angle_alpha   90.00
_cell.angle_beta   90.00
_cell.angle_gamma   90.00
#
_symmetry.space_group_name_H-M   'P 1'
#
loop_
_entity.id
_entity.type
_entity.pdbx_description
1 polymer ?
#
loop_
_entity_poly.entity_id
_entity_poly.type
_entity_poly.pdbx_seq_one_letter_code
_entity_poly.pdbx_strand_id
1 'polypeptide(L)'
;MRKCVIGTLAHVDAGKTTLTESLLYLAGSIRKLGRVDHGDAFLDYDSQERVRGITIFSKQSLLRYKDVDMTLIDTPGHVDFSAEMERTLQILDYAIIVISGLDGVQAHTETIWNLLNAYHIPTFLFINKMDISHLSLIHI
;
A
#
# COMPACT_ATOMS: atom_id res chain seq x y z
N MET A 1 11.34 -22.15 -5.24
CA MET A 1 11.13 -20.69 -5.11
C MET A 1 9.65 -20.43 -4.94
N ARG A 2 9.30 -19.78 -3.86
CA ARG A 2 7.88 -19.46 -3.57
C ARG A 2 7.51 -18.15 -4.26
N LYS A 3 6.31 -18.08 -4.81
CA LYS A 3 5.77 -16.86 -5.44
C LYS A 3 4.52 -16.44 -4.69
N CYS A 4 4.36 -15.16 -4.44
CA CYS A 4 3.14 -14.61 -3.87
C CYS A 4 2.84 -13.22 -4.41
N VAL A 5 1.57 -12.86 -4.40
CA VAL A 5 1.06 -11.56 -4.80
C VAL A 5 0.55 -10.84 -3.57
N ILE A 6 1.08 -9.66 -3.30
CA ILE A 6 0.74 -8.85 -2.13
C ILE A 6 0.18 -7.50 -2.59
N GLY A 7 -1.03 -7.18 -2.16
CA GLY A 7 -1.62 -5.87 -2.39
C GLY A 7 -1.36 -4.92 -1.24
N THR A 8 -1.00 -3.69 -1.55
CA THR A 8 -0.94 -2.60 -0.57
C THR A 8 -2.13 -1.69 -0.74
N LEU A 9 -2.88 -1.49 0.34
CA LEU A 9 -4.12 -0.72 0.34
C LEU A 9 -4.07 0.28 1.50
N ALA A 10 -4.64 1.46 1.28
CA ALA A 10 -4.69 2.49 2.31
C ALA A 10 -5.71 3.57 1.94
N HIS A 11 -6.12 4.38 2.92
CA HIS A 11 -6.75 5.64 2.61
C HIS A 11 -5.68 6.65 2.12
N VAL A 12 -6.13 7.74 1.52
CA VAL A 12 -5.24 8.79 0.98
C VAL A 12 -4.30 9.31 2.08
N ASP A 13 -3.04 9.54 1.74
CA ASP A 13 -1.99 10.07 2.60
C ASP A 13 -1.58 9.21 3.82
N ALA A 14 -2.00 7.95 3.88
CA ALA A 14 -1.55 7.05 4.96
C ALA A 14 -0.08 6.63 4.85
N GLY A 15 0.54 6.80 3.68
CA GLY A 15 1.93 6.44 3.42
C GLY A 15 2.11 5.11 2.69
N LYS A 16 1.12 4.68 1.92
CA LYS A 16 1.14 3.44 1.15
C LYS A 16 2.31 3.38 0.17
N THR A 17 2.48 4.41 -0.67
CA THR A 17 3.57 4.48 -1.64
C THR A 17 4.94 4.51 -0.94
N THR A 18 5.07 5.25 0.15
CA THR A 18 6.29 5.31 0.96
C THR A 18 6.66 3.94 1.53
N LEU A 19 5.69 3.18 2.02
CA LEU A 19 5.93 1.81 2.50
C LEU A 19 6.43 0.91 1.38
N THR A 20 5.76 0.93 0.23
CA THR A 20 6.11 0.11 -0.93
C THR A 20 7.52 0.44 -1.44
N GLU A 21 7.87 1.72 -1.54
CA GLU A 21 9.22 2.18 -1.87
C GLU A 21 10.27 1.66 -0.87
N SER A 22 9.96 1.72 0.42
CA SER A 22 10.83 1.21 1.47
C SER A 22 11.07 -0.29 1.36
N LEU A 23 10.05 -1.06 1.05
CA LEU A 23 10.16 -2.50 0.82
C LEU A 23 11.05 -2.82 -0.39
N LEU A 24 10.88 -2.10 -1.49
CA LEU A 24 11.71 -2.24 -2.69
C LEU A 24 13.17 -1.88 -2.41
N TYR A 25 13.41 -0.83 -1.63
CA TYR A 25 14.74 -0.42 -1.22
C TYR A 25 15.43 -1.48 -0.35
N LEU A 26 14.75 -1.97 0.68
CA LEU A 26 15.27 -3.00 1.58
C LEU A 26 15.56 -4.32 0.86
N ALA A 27 14.79 -4.65 -0.16
CA ALA A 27 15.03 -5.83 -0.98
C ALA A 27 16.11 -5.64 -2.04
N GLY A 28 16.66 -4.42 -2.18
CA GLY A 28 17.68 -4.10 -3.18
C GLY A 28 17.13 -3.94 -4.60
N SER A 29 15.82 -3.88 -4.77
CA SER A 29 15.19 -3.70 -6.09
C SER A 29 15.34 -2.27 -6.61
N ILE A 30 15.49 -1.29 -5.72
CA ILE A 30 15.82 0.10 -6.04
C ILE A 30 17.03 0.56 -5.21
N ARG A 31 17.80 1.48 -5.76
CA ARG A 31 19.04 1.97 -5.12
C ARG A 31 18.84 3.23 -4.27
N LYS A 32 17.80 3.99 -4.56
CA LYS A 32 17.49 5.25 -3.88
C LYS A 32 16.05 5.22 -3.38
N LEU A 33 15.87 5.62 -2.14
CA LEU A 33 14.55 5.77 -1.55
C LEU A 33 13.94 7.09 -2.02
N GLY A 34 12.82 7.00 -2.78
CA GLY A 34 12.05 8.17 -3.18
C GLY A 34 11.02 8.57 -2.11
N ARG A 35 10.59 9.81 -2.15
CA ARG A 35 9.54 10.35 -1.28
C ARG A 35 8.43 10.98 -2.12
N VAL A 36 7.19 10.68 -1.75
CA VAL A 36 6.00 11.27 -2.42
C VAL A 36 6.03 12.79 -2.29
N ASP A 37 6.38 13.32 -1.12
CA ASP A 37 6.48 14.77 -0.86
C ASP A 37 7.45 15.50 -1.78
N HIS A 38 8.48 14.79 -2.24
CA HIS A 38 9.47 15.34 -3.16
C HIS A 38 9.17 15.00 -4.63
N GLY A 39 8.11 14.25 -4.90
CA GLY A 39 7.72 13.84 -6.25
C GLY A 39 8.73 12.93 -6.95
N ASP A 40 9.62 12.27 -6.20
CA ASP A 40 10.66 11.39 -6.71
C ASP A 40 10.44 9.90 -6.39
N ALA A 41 9.26 9.54 -5.91
CA ALA A 41 8.91 8.16 -5.64
C ALA A 41 8.92 7.32 -6.93
N PHE A 42 9.55 6.16 -6.86
CA PHE A 42 9.74 5.27 -8.02
C PHE A 42 8.42 4.78 -8.64
N LEU A 43 7.39 4.61 -7.82
CA LEU A 43 6.08 4.11 -8.25
C LEU A 43 5.14 5.19 -8.77
N ASP A 44 5.44 6.47 -8.53
CA ASP A 44 4.62 7.59 -8.95
C ASP A 44 5.10 8.13 -10.31
N TYR A 45 4.92 7.33 -11.37
CA TYR A 45 5.37 7.72 -12.72
C TYR A 45 4.45 8.69 -13.43
N ASP A 46 3.18 8.64 -13.11
CA ASP A 46 2.20 9.54 -13.73
C ASP A 46 2.37 10.96 -13.18
N SER A 47 2.36 11.96 -14.08
CA SER A 47 2.51 13.34 -13.69
C SER A 47 1.41 13.84 -12.77
N GLN A 48 0.19 13.32 -12.94
CA GLN A 48 -0.94 13.66 -12.07
C GLN A 48 -0.79 13.07 -10.68
N GLU A 49 -0.28 11.85 -10.59
CA GLU A 49 0.04 11.22 -9.30
C GLU A 49 1.11 12.01 -8.55
N ARG A 50 2.16 12.44 -9.24
CA ARG A 50 3.24 13.26 -8.65
C ARG A 50 2.73 14.57 -8.09
N VAL A 51 1.89 15.27 -8.86
CA VAL A 51 1.32 16.57 -8.45
C VAL A 51 0.38 16.41 -7.25
N ARG A 52 -0.41 15.34 -7.23
CA ARG A 52 -1.39 15.09 -6.17
C ARG A 52 -0.84 14.29 -4.99
N GLY A 53 0.31 13.63 -5.16
CA GLY A 53 0.88 12.70 -4.17
C GLY A 53 0.02 11.46 -3.94
N ILE A 54 -0.71 11.01 -4.96
CA ILE A 54 -1.64 9.87 -4.90
C ILE A 54 -1.40 8.91 -6.07
N THR A 55 -1.71 7.65 -5.86
CA THR A 55 -1.67 6.61 -6.89
C THR A 55 -3.02 6.53 -7.61
N ILE A 56 -3.05 6.78 -8.91
CA ILE A 56 -4.28 6.77 -9.72
C ILE A 56 -4.58 5.37 -10.27
N PHE A 57 -3.55 4.65 -10.70
CA PHE A 57 -3.66 3.31 -11.28
C PHE A 57 -2.92 2.28 -10.45
N SER A 58 -3.41 1.04 -10.47
CA SER A 58 -2.68 -0.07 -9.88
C SER A 58 -1.35 -0.29 -10.58
N LYS A 59 -0.26 -0.35 -9.82
CA LYS A 59 1.09 -0.58 -10.31
C LYS A 59 1.64 -1.86 -9.74
N GLN A 60 2.49 -2.53 -10.52
CA GLN A 60 3.13 -3.77 -10.11
C GLN A 60 4.63 -3.57 -9.99
N SER A 61 5.19 -4.13 -8.94
CA SER A 61 6.63 -4.16 -8.73
C SER A 61 7.07 -5.53 -8.29
N LEU A 62 8.19 -6.00 -8.82
CA LEU A 62 8.78 -7.27 -8.44
C LEU A 62 9.81 -7.07 -7.34
N LEU A 63 9.72 -7.91 -6.34
CA LEU A 63 10.56 -7.87 -5.16
C LEU A 63 11.00 -9.30 -4.84
N ARG A 64 12.29 -9.48 -4.66
CA ARG A 64 12.85 -10.75 -4.20
C ARG A 64 13.47 -10.59 -2.83
N TYR A 65 13.02 -11.41 -1.91
CA TYR A 65 13.62 -11.48 -0.58
C TYR A 65 13.83 -12.94 -0.19
N LYS A 66 15.09 -13.30 0.06
CA LYS A 66 15.50 -14.69 0.29
C LYS A 66 15.05 -15.59 -0.87
N ASP A 67 14.23 -16.61 -0.60
CA ASP A 67 13.73 -17.58 -1.57
C ASP A 67 12.29 -17.29 -2.03
N VAL A 68 11.78 -16.09 -1.75
CA VAL A 68 10.42 -15.67 -2.10
C VAL A 68 10.47 -14.57 -3.16
N ASP A 69 9.78 -14.81 -4.27
CA ASP A 69 9.47 -13.80 -5.27
C ASP A 69 8.10 -13.21 -4.97
N MET A 70 8.06 -11.92 -4.69
CA MET A 70 6.82 -11.21 -4.37
C MET A 70 6.49 -10.23 -5.48
N THR A 71 5.24 -10.24 -5.92
CA THR A 71 4.68 -9.18 -6.76
C THR A 71 3.90 -8.24 -5.85
N LEU A 72 4.39 -7.03 -5.69
CA LEU A 72 3.68 -5.97 -4.98
C LEU A 72 2.73 -5.27 -5.95
N ILE A 73 1.47 -5.19 -5.57
CA ILE A 73 0.46 -4.43 -6.30
C ILE A 73 0.08 -3.22 -5.46
N ASP A 74 0.48 -2.05 -5.94
CA ASP A 74 0.11 -0.78 -5.32
C ASP A 74 -1.23 -0.33 -5.88
N THR A 75 -2.28 -0.41 -5.06
CA THR A 75 -3.64 -0.04 -5.48
C THR A 75 -3.86 1.47 -5.40
N PRO A 76 -4.79 2.03 -6.19
CA PRO A 76 -5.15 3.43 -6.06
C PRO A 76 -5.59 3.79 -4.64
N GLY A 77 -5.09 4.92 -4.12
CA GLY A 77 -5.45 5.42 -2.79
C GLY A 77 -6.82 6.10 -2.72
N HIS A 78 -7.59 6.09 -3.81
CA HIS A 78 -8.91 6.69 -3.89
C HIS A 78 -10.00 5.74 -3.42
N VAL A 79 -11.10 6.34 -2.95
CA VAL A 79 -12.30 5.63 -2.48
C VAL A 79 -13.14 5.04 -3.63
N ASP A 80 -12.68 5.07 -4.85
CA ASP A 80 -13.41 4.47 -5.96
C ASP A 80 -13.25 2.96 -5.96
N PHE A 81 -14.28 2.27 -5.45
CA PHE A 81 -14.42 0.82 -5.59
C PHE A 81 -14.79 0.49 -7.03
N SER A 82 -13.84 0.78 -7.92
CA SER A 82 -13.95 0.44 -9.32
C SER A 82 -13.85 -1.08 -9.52
N ALA A 83 -14.36 -1.55 -10.65
CA ALA A 83 -14.17 -2.92 -11.08
C ALA A 83 -12.69 -3.33 -11.11
N GLU A 84 -11.77 -2.38 -11.25
CA GLU A 84 -10.32 -2.59 -11.19
C GLU A 84 -9.85 -3.03 -9.81
N MET A 85 -10.34 -2.39 -8.73
CA MET A 85 -10.00 -2.80 -7.36
C MET A 85 -10.49 -4.22 -7.08
N GLU A 86 -11.72 -4.56 -7.44
CA GLU A 86 -12.26 -5.90 -7.26
C GLU A 86 -11.45 -6.97 -8.02
N ARG A 87 -11.04 -6.68 -9.25
CA ARG A 87 -10.18 -7.57 -10.02
C ARG A 87 -8.83 -7.75 -9.35
N THR A 88 -8.25 -6.69 -8.82
CA THR A 88 -6.99 -6.74 -8.09
C THR A 88 -7.12 -7.61 -6.85
N LEU A 89 -8.19 -7.45 -6.07
CA LEU A 89 -8.42 -8.26 -4.87
C LEU A 89 -8.47 -9.77 -5.17
N GLN A 90 -9.03 -10.16 -6.30
CA GLN A 90 -9.17 -11.57 -6.69
C GLN A 90 -7.83 -12.29 -6.92
N ILE A 91 -6.77 -11.56 -7.22
CA ILE A 91 -5.44 -12.14 -7.51
C ILE A 91 -4.48 -12.07 -6.33
N LEU A 92 -4.87 -11.45 -5.22
CA LEU A 92 -4.01 -11.30 -4.05
C LEU A 92 -3.92 -12.58 -3.23
N ASP A 93 -2.70 -12.96 -2.85
CA ASP A 93 -2.44 -13.99 -1.84
C ASP A 93 -2.46 -13.40 -0.43
N TYR A 94 -2.00 -12.15 -0.30
CA TYR A 94 -1.94 -11.39 0.95
C TYR A 94 -2.24 -9.92 0.68
N ALA A 95 -2.66 -9.22 1.72
CA ALA A 95 -2.84 -7.77 1.68
C ALA A 95 -2.13 -7.08 2.84
N ILE A 96 -1.71 -5.85 2.63
CA ILE A 96 -1.21 -4.96 3.67
C ILE A 96 -2.11 -3.73 3.67
N ILE A 97 -2.79 -3.48 4.77
CA ILE A 97 -3.52 -2.22 4.99
C ILE A 97 -2.61 -1.26 5.75
N VAL A 98 -2.34 -0.11 5.17
CA VAL A 98 -1.58 0.96 5.80
C VAL A 98 -2.57 1.92 6.47
N ILE A 99 -2.41 2.11 7.77
CA ILE A 99 -3.23 3.01 8.58
C ILE A 99 -2.34 4.12 9.13
N SER A 100 -2.78 5.36 8.98
CA SER A 100 -2.09 6.50 9.59
C SER A 100 -2.43 6.58 11.07
N GLY A 101 -1.42 6.57 11.93
CA GLY A 101 -1.61 6.80 13.37
C GLY A 101 -2.12 8.20 13.71
N LEU A 102 -2.03 9.15 12.77
CA LEU A 102 -2.61 10.49 12.94
C LEU A 102 -4.12 10.50 12.73
N ASP A 103 -4.60 9.75 11.74
CA ASP A 103 -5.99 9.78 11.30
C ASP A 103 -6.81 8.62 11.88
N GLY A 104 -6.14 7.55 12.32
CA GLY A 104 -6.78 6.34 12.80
C GLY A 104 -7.51 5.57 11.69
N VAL A 105 -8.46 4.75 12.08
CA VAL A 105 -9.30 4.00 11.15
C VAL A 105 -10.34 4.92 10.54
N GLN A 106 -10.31 5.01 9.21
CA GLN A 106 -11.24 5.82 8.43
C GLN A 106 -12.36 4.93 7.84
N ALA A 107 -13.46 5.53 7.42
CA ALA A 107 -14.55 4.78 6.78
C ALA A 107 -14.08 3.95 5.57
N HIS A 108 -13.14 4.50 4.80
CA HIS A 108 -12.52 3.78 3.69
C HIS A 108 -11.71 2.57 4.15
N THR A 109 -11.01 2.67 5.27
CA THR A 109 -10.27 1.56 5.88
C THR A 109 -11.20 0.41 6.25
N GLU A 110 -12.33 0.73 6.88
CA GLU A 110 -13.35 -0.28 7.23
C GLU A 110 -13.92 -0.97 6.00
N THR A 111 -14.17 -0.22 4.94
CA THR A 111 -14.68 -0.78 3.68
C THR A 111 -13.67 -1.71 3.04
N ILE A 112 -12.39 -1.33 2.99
CA ILE A 112 -11.30 -2.20 2.52
C ILE A 112 -11.22 -3.47 3.36
N TRP A 113 -11.27 -3.34 4.68
CA TRP A 113 -11.22 -4.47 5.61
C TRP A 113 -12.34 -5.45 5.34
N ASN A 114 -13.57 -4.96 5.19
CA ASN A 114 -14.74 -5.79 4.92
C ASN A 114 -14.63 -6.52 3.57
N LEU A 115 -14.10 -5.84 2.55
CA LEU A 115 -13.86 -6.46 1.24
C LEU A 115 -12.80 -7.57 1.33
N LEU A 116 -11.69 -7.33 2.00
CA LEU A 116 -10.64 -8.33 2.18
C LEU A 116 -11.16 -9.56 2.94
N ASN A 117 -11.99 -9.34 3.95
CA ASN A 117 -12.65 -10.44 4.66
C ASN A 117 -13.63 -11.22 3.77
N ALA A 118 -14.40 -10.54 2.94
CA ALA A 118 -15.33 -11.19 2.00
C ALA A 118 -14.61 -12.08 0.99
N TYR A 119 -13.42 -11.67 0.56
CA TYR A 119 -12.57 -12.45 -0.36
C TYR A 119 -11.62 -13.42 0.36
N HIS A 120 -11.70 -13.51 1.70
CA HIS A 120 -10.84 -14.39 2.52
C HIS A 120 -9.34 -14.17 2.31
N ILE A 121 -8.93 -12.92 2.15
CA ILE A 121 -7.53 -12.56 1.93
C ILE A 121 -6.84 -12.32 3.28
N PRO A 122 -5.78 -13.07 3.63
CA PRO A 122 -4.99 -12.81 4.82
C PRO A 122 -4.40 -11.40 4.77
N THR A 123 -4.59 -10.62 5.83
CA THR A 123 -4.29 -9.19 5.85
C THR A 123 -3.36 -8.82 7.00
N PHE A 124 -2.30 -8.07 6.68
CA PHE A 124 -1.42 -7.44 7.63
C PHE A 124 -1.82 -5.98 7.83
N LEU A 125 -1.76 -5.52 9.07
CA LEU A 125 -1.96 -4.11 9.39
C LEU A 125 -0.61 -3.44 9.61
N PHE A 126 -0.35 -2.38 8.89
CA PHE A 126 0.83 -1.54 9.06
C PHE A 126 0.42 -0.16 9.56
N ILE A 127 0.75 0.15 10.80
CA ILE A 127 0.42 1.43 11.43
C ILE A 127 1.59 2.39 11.21
N ASN A 128 1.37 3.38 10.38
CA ASN A 128 2.38 4.37 9.98
C ASN A 128 2.24 5.67 10.78
N LYS A 129 3.25 6.54 10.71
CA LYS A 129 3.26 7.86 11.34
C LYS A 129 3.12 7.83 12.88
N MET A 130 3.59 6.75 13.51
CA MET A 130 3.54 6.61 14.96
C MET A 130 4.53 7.52 15.69
N ASP A 131 5.58 7.96 15.00
CA ASP A 131 6.58 8.92 15.51
C ASP A 131 6.02 10.33 15.75
N ILE A 132 4.98 10.70 15.02
CA ILE A 132 4.30 11.99 15.11
C ILE A 132 2.87 11.88 15.66
N SER A 133 2.41 10.66 15.93
CA SER A 133 1.08 10.41 16.46
C SER A 133 1.08 10.55 18.00
N HIS A 134 0.05 11.19 18.54
CA HIS A 134 -0.22 11.23 19.97
C HIS A 134 -1.17 10.10 20.42
N LEU A 135 -1.63 9.28 19.47
CA LEU A 135 -2.51 8.15 19.75
C LEU A 135 -1.69 6.90 20.06
N SER A 136 -2.16 6.10 21.01
CA SER A 136 -1.65 4.76 21.21
C SER A 136 -2.37 3.77 20.27
N LEU A 137 -1.81 2.58 20.10
CA LEU A 137 -2.42 1.51 19.28
C LEU A 137 -3.83 1.14 19.75
N ILE A 138 -4.18 1.44 20.99
CA ILE A 138 -5.52 1.20 21.53
C ILE A 138 -6.57 2.15 20.92
N HIS A 139 -6.14 3.32 20.45
CA HIS A 139 -7.01 4.36 19.92
C HIS A 139 -7.11 4.35 18.39
N ILE A 140 -6.39 3.47 17.72
CA ILE A 140 -6.39 3.32 16.25
C ILE A 140 -7.37 2.18 15.80
#